data_2c2508bbfe33d1aad08342d83fe221cd
#
_entry.id   2c2508bbfe33d1aad08342d83fe221cd
#
_cell.length_a   1.000
_cell.length_b   1.000
_cell.length_c   1.000
_cell.angle_alpha   90.00
_cell.angle_beta   90.00
_cell.angle_gamma   90.00
#
_symmetry.space_group_name_H-M   'P 1'
#
loop_
_entity.id
_entity.type
_entity.pdbx_description
1 polymer ?
#
loop_
_entity_poly.entity_id
_entity_poly.type
_entity_poly.pdbx_seq_one_letter_code
_entity_poly.pdbx_strand_id
1 'polypeptide(L)'
;MKRSEINAAIKWSIELLDKNNFKLPRFAYWTMDEWEKNKDKIDTLREVMAGWDITDFGSGKFDEIGAILFTIRNGKLGKPGVGSPYAEKILIFKEGQRLPIHYHIEKTEDIINRGEGTMEMRFYLKKEDGSVDYESDVTYYSDGIPCVAKAGEPVYITRGNSVRLVPYVNHTFGAKMGDGPLIAGEVSKVNDDNTDNYFAEPTA
;
A
#
# COMPACT_ATOMS: atom_id res chain seq x y z
N MET A 1 -9.87 2.05 -14.91
CA MET A 1 -9.55 0.65 -15.31
C MET A 1 -10.80 -0.13 -15.74
N LYS A 2 -10.68 -1.08 -16.68
CA LYS A 2 -11.78 -1.98 -17.08
C LYS A 2 -11.87 -3.16 -16.10
N ARG A 3 -13.08 -3.74 -15.96
CA ARG A 3 -13.30 -4.91 -15.08
C ARG A 3 -12.41 -6.11 -15.45
N SER A 4 -12.13 -6.31 -16.74
CA SER A 4 -11.24 -7.38 -17.22
C SER A 4 -9.78 -7.17 -16.76
N GLU A 5 -9.31 -5.93 -16.72
CA GLU A 5 -7.97 -5.56 -16.25
C GLU A 5 -7.85 -5.79 -14.74
N ILE A 6 -8.87 -5.42 -13.97
CA ILE A 6 -8.95 -5.67 -12.53
C ILE A 6 -8.89 -7.18 -12.24
N ASN A 7 -9.70 -7.98 -12.94
CA ASN A 7 -9.70 -9.44 -12.76
C ASN A 7 -8.34 -10.07 -13.12
N ALA A 8 -7.70 -9.60 -14.19
CA ALA A 8 -6.37 -10.07 -14.59
C ALA A 8 -5.31 -9.71 -13.52
N ALA A 9 -5.37 -8.50 -12.96
CA ALA A 9 -4.47 -8.07 -11.89
C ALA A 9 -4.63 -8.93 -10.63
N ILE A 10 -5.86 -9.20 -10.18
CA ILE A 10 -6.14 -10.07 -9.03
C ILE A 10 -5.60 -11.49 -9.27
N LYS A 11 -5.89 -12.07 -10.43
CA LYS A 11 -5.42 -13.42 -10.77
C LYS A 11 -3.90 -13.52 -10.75
N TRP A 12 -3.23 -12.59 -11.41
CA TRP A 12 -1.77 -12.51 -11.43
C TRP A 12 -1.19 -12.35 -10.02
N SER A 13 -1.81 -11.54 -9.16
CA SER A 13 -1.39 -11.35 -7.78
C SER A 13 -1.51 -12.61 -6.94
N ILE A 14 -2.60 -13.36 -7.10
CA ILE A 14 -2.79 -14.64 -6.41
C ILE A 14 -1.71 -15.64 -6.84
N GLU A 15 -1.41 -15.75 -8.14
CA GLU A 15 -0.37 -16.63 -8.66
C GLU A 15 1.02 -16.24 -8.11
N LEU A 16 1.33 -14.93 -8.03
CA LEU A 16 2.58 -14.43 -7.48
C LEU A 16 2.71 -14.72 -5.97
N LEU A 17 1.63 -14.49 -5.21
CA LEU A 17 1.59 -14.78 -3.77
C LEU A 17 1.73 -16.27 -3.49
N ASP A 18 1.06 -17.13 -4.28
CA ASP A 18 1.16 -18.59 -4.17
C ASP A 18 2.57 -19.09 -4.44
N LYS A 19 3.24 -18.57 -5.47
CA LYS A 19 4.65 -18.84 -5.77
C LYS A 19 5.57 -18.52 -4.60
N ASN A 20 5.24 -17.47 -3.83
CA ASN A 20 5.99 -17.04 -2.65
C ASN A 20 5.52 -17.66 -1.34
N ASN A 21 4.64 -18.66 -1.38
CA ASN A 21 4.05 -19.31 -0.21
C ASN A 21 3.30 -18.35 0.72
N PHE A 22 2.82 -17.23 0.21
CA PHE A 22 2.02 -16.27 0.95
C PHE A 22 0.53 -16.55 0.71
N LYS A 23 -0.16 -17.06 1.73
CA LYS A 23 -1.59 -17.39 1.63
C LYS A 23 -2.45 -16.27 2.20
N LEU A 24 -3.44 -15.85 1.43
CA LEU A 24 -4.45 -14.89 1.85
C LEU A 24 -5.60 -15.55 2.61
N PRO A 25 -6.39 -14.79 3.37
CA PRO A 25 -7.65 -15.26 3.96
C PRO A 25 -8.62 -15.77 2.89
N ARG A 26 -9.52 -16.68 3.29
CA ARG A 26 -10.48 -17.33 2.37
C ARG A 26 -11.26 -16.36 1.49
N PHE A 27 -11.66 -15.21 2.02
CA PHE A 27 -12.46 -14.22 1.28
C PHE A 27 -11.70 -13.56 0.11
N ALA A 28 -10.36 -13.67 0.07
CA ALA A 28 -9.57 -13.20 -1.08
C ALA A 28 -9.85 -13.99 -2.36
N TYR A 29 -10.34 -15.21 -2.22
CA TYR A 29 -10.56 -16.17 -3.31
C TYR A 29 -12.05 -16.37 -3.63
N TRP A 30 -12.94 -15.70 -2.91
CA TRP A 30 -14.37 -15.87 -3.08
C TRP A 30 -14.86 -15.39 -4.44
N THR A 31 -15.68 -16.24 -5.06
CA THR A 31 -16.48 -15.89 -6.22
C THR A 31 -17.62 -14.93 -5.82
N MET A 32 -18.26 -14.31 -6.81
CA MET A 32 -19.45 -13.48 -6.56
C MET A 32 -20.56 -14.25 -5.85
N ASP A 33 -20.75 -15.54 -6.19
CA ASP A 33 -21.76 -16.40 -5.54
C ASP A 33 -21.41 -16.67 -4.06
N GLU A 34 -20.13 -16.82 -3.74
CA GLU A 34 -19.68 -16.99 -2.36
C GLU A 34 -19.83 -15.70 -1.54
N TRP A 35 -19.56 -14.54 -2.14
CA TRP A 35 -19.85 -13.24 -1.55
C TRP A 35 -21.34 -13.09 -1.23
N GLU A 36 -22.22 -13.43 -2.18
CA GLU A 36 -23.67 -13.37 -2.00
C GLU A 36 -24.16 -14.36 -0.91
N LYS A 37 -23.66 -15.60 -0.89
CA LYS A 37 -23.97 -16.60 0.16
C LYS A 37 -23.59 -16.16 1.56
N ASN A 38 -22.58 -15.31 1.72
CA ASN A 38 -22.07 -14.85 3.00
C ASN A 38 -22.50 -13.42 3.35
N LYS A 39 -23.35 -12.78 2.54
CA LYS A 39 -23.70 -11.36 2.65
C LYS A 39 -24.16 -10.91 4.05
N ASP A 40 -24.84 -11.79 4.78
CA ASP A 40 -25.37 -11.50 6.14
C ASP A 40 -24.31 -11.69 7.25
N LYS A 41 -23.08 -12.11 6.91
CA LYS A 41 -21.98 -12.41 7.84
C LYS A 41 -20.75 -11.55 7.62
N ILE A 42 -20.75 -10.67 6.62
CA ILE A 42 -19.58 -9.92 6.19
C ILE A 42 -19.67 -8.40 6.42
N ASP A 43 -20.62 -7.96 7.25
CA ASP A 43 -20.79 -6.53 7.53
C ASP A 43 -19.50 -5.91 8.06
N THR A 44 -18.81 -6.60 8.98
CA THR A 44 -17.52 -6.13 9.48
C THR A 44 -16.49 -6.00 8.36
N LEU A 45 -16.38 -6.99 7.44
CA LEU A 45 -15.43 -6.90 6.31
C LEU A 45 -15.72 -5.69 5.43
N ARG A 46 -17.00 -5.40 5.16
CA ARG A 46 -17.42 -4.21 4.40
C ARG A 46 -17.12 -2.92 5.15
N GLU A 47 -17.46 -2.88 6.45
CA GLU A 47 -17.28 -1.69 7.26
C GLU A 47 -15.82 -1.28 7.42
N VAL A 48 -14.89 -2.26 7.46
CA VAL A 48 -13.45 -2.03 7.55
C VAL A 48 -12.74 -2.04 6.20
N MET A 49 -13.49 -2.10 5.09
CA MET A 49 -12.98 -2.12 3.71
C MET A 49 -11.96 -3.24 3.46
N ALA A 50 -12.20 -4.44 4.02
CA ALA A 50 -11.34 -5.60 3.79
C ALA A 50 -11.58 -6.20 2.40
N GLY A 51 -10.50 -6.63 1.75
CA GLY A 51 -10.54 -7.26 0.41
C GLY A 51 -9.62 -6.59 -0.59
N TRP A 52 -9.86 -6.90 -1.88
CA TRP A 52 -9.09 -6.37 -3.00
C TRP A 52 -9.45 -4.93 -3.32
N ASP A 53 -8.42 -4.12 -3.53
CA ASP A 53 -8.52 -2.78 -4.12
C ASP A 53 -7.44 -2.64 -5.19
N ILE A 54 -7.85 -2.27 -6.40
CA ILE A 54 -6.97 -2.08 -7.56
C ILE A 54 -7.20 -0.70 -8.13
N THR A 55 -6.17 0.11 -8.14
CA THR A 55 -6.28 1.52 -8.53
C THR A 55 -5.11 1.96 -9.41
N ASP A 56 -5.40 2.82 -10.37
CA ASP A 56 -4.43 3.61 -11.13
C ASP A 56 -4.40 5.07 -10.65
N PHE A 57 -5.05 5.36 -9.52
CA PHE A 57 -5.17 6.72 -8.95
C PHE A 57 -5.70 7.77 -9.96
N GLY A 58 -6.48 7.33 -10.95
CA GLY A 58 -6.99 8.19 -12.02
C GLY A 58 -5.97 8.56 -13.11
N SER A 59 -4.74 8.06 -13.02
CA SER A 59 -3.66 8.37 -13.98
C SER A 59 -3.92 7.83 -15.40
N GLY A 60 -4.75 6.79 -15.54
CA GLY A 60 -4.90 6.03 -16.78
C GLY A 60 -3.65 5.21 -17.16
N LYS A 61 -2.63 5.12 -16.27
CA LYS A 61 -1.35 4.48 -16.51
C LYS A 61 -1.04 3.43 -15.43
N PHE A 62 -1.95 2.48 -15.25
CA PHE A 62 -1.87 1.48 -14.18
C PHE A 62 -0.50 0.80 -14.05
N ASP A 63 0.17 0.49 -15.16
CA ASP A 63 1.45 -0.21 -15.12
C ASP A 63 2.65 0.69 -14.69
N GLU A 64 2.45 2.01 -14.60
CA GLU A 64 3.45 2.98 -14.12
C GLU A 64 3.07 3.51 -12.73
N ILE A 65 1.84 4.06 -12.63
CA ILE A 65 1.26 4.64 -11.41
C ILE A 65 0.03 3.84 -11.05
N GLY A 66 0.16 3.01 -10.03
CA GLY A 66 -0.93 2.13 -9.62
C GLY A 66 -0.52 1.23 -8.47
N ALA A 67 -1.51 0.54 -7.94
CA ALA A 67 -1.32 -0.45 -6.90
C ALA A 67 -2.38 -1.56 -6.97
N ILE A 68 -1.99 -2.73 -6.54
CA ILE A 68 -2.88 -3.84 -6.22
C ILE A 68 -2.77 -4.06 -4.72
N LEU A 69 -3.84 -3.81 -3.99
CA LEU A 69 -3.88 -3.97 -2.55
C LEU A 69 -4.84 -5.09 -2.16
N PHE A 70 -4.50 -5.78 -1.11
CA PHE A 70 -5.44 -6.63 -0.40
C PHE A 70 -5.41 -6.30 1.09
N THR A 71 -6.49 -5.72 1.60
CA THR A 71 -6.67 -5.47 3.02
C THR A 71 -7.05 -6.77 3.70
N ILE A 72 -6.08 -7.35 4.44
CA ILE A 72 -6.26 -8.61 5.19
C ILE A 72 -7.14 -8.37 6.39
N ARG A 73 -6.90 -7.27 7.11
CA ARG A 73 -7.65 -6.80 8.28
C ARG A 73 -7.46 -5.31 8.49
N ASN A 74 -8.47 -4.70 9.08
CA ASN A 74 -8.44 -3.31 9.51
C ASN A 74 -9.47 -3.13 10.62
N GLY A 75 -9.45 -1.99 11.28
CA GLY A 75 -10.50 -1.53 12.16
C GLY A 75 -11.38 -0.46 11.50
N LYS A 76 -12.30 0.08 12.25
CA LYS A 76 -13.09 1.24 11.84
C LYS A 76 -12.62 2.47 12.60
N LEU A 77 -12.13 3.46 11.87
CA LEU A 77 -11.70 4.73 12.47
C LEU A 77 -12.85 5.38 13.23
N GLY A 78 -12.61 5.81 14.47
CA GLY A 78 -13.61 6.40 15.34
C GLY A 78 -14.61 5.41 15.97
N LYS A 79 -14.51 4.10 15.69
CA LYS A 79 -15.36 3.05 16.28
C LYS A 79 -14.53 1.91 16.88
N PRO A 80 -13.92 2.09 18.07
CA PRO A 80 -13.18 1.02 18.75
C PRO A 80 -14.05 -0.22 18.95
N GLY A 81 -13.48 -1.39 18.67
CA GLY A 81 -14.20 -2.68 18.78
C GLY A 81 -14.82 -3.17 17.47
N VAL A 82 -14.82 -2.38 16.40
CA VAL A 82 -15.20 -2.83 15.06
C VAL A 82 -13.93 -3.22 14.30
N GLY A 83 -13.81 -4.50 13.94
CA GLY A 83 -12.63 -5.04 13.26
C GLY A 83 -11.42 -5.20 14.20
N SER A 84 -10.21 -5.07 13.63
CA SER A 84 -8.94 -5.17 14.36
C SER A 84 -8.47 -3.80 14.86
N PRO A 85 -7.72 -3.72 15.98
CA PRO A 85 -7.19 -2.44 16.46
C PRO A 85 -5.95 -1.94 15.66
N TYR A 86 -5.66 -2.55 14.55
CA TYR A 86 -4.58 -2.24 13.60
C TYR A 86 -4.99 -2.65 12.19
N ALA A 87 -4.27 -2.16 11.19
CA ALA A 87 -4.43 -2.61 9.80
C ALA A 87 -3.26 -3.48 9.36
N GLU A 88 -3.55 -4.46 8.51
CA GLU A 88 -2.59 -5.27 7.76
C GLU A 88 -3.06 -5.37 6.32
N LYS A 89 -2.17 -4.98 5.40
CA LYS A 89 -2.41 -5.02 3.96
C LYS A 89 -1.24 -5.68 3.24
N ILE A 90 -1.52 -6.27 2.10
CA ILE A 90 -0.52 -6.66 1.12
C ILE A 90 -0.67 -5.74 -0.09
N LEU A 91 0.46 -5.17 -0.51
CA LEU A 91 0.57 -4.37 -1.71
C LEU A 91 1.42 -5.13 -2.72
N ILE A 92 0.95 -5.20 -3.95
CA ILE A 92 1.62 -5.95 -5.01
C ILE A 92 1.83 -4.99 -6.17
N PHE A 93 3.08 -4.93 -6.64
CA PHE A 93 3.47 -4.04 -7.72
C PHE A 93 4.08 -4.84 -8.87
N LYS A 94 3.72 -4.48 -10.07
CA LYS A 94 4.47 -4.90 -11.26
C LYS A 94 5.83 -4.20 -11.26
N GLU A 95 6.78 -4.76 -11.99
CA GLU A 95 8.09 -4.15 -12.15
C GLU A 95 7.99 -2.69 -12.62
N GLY A 96 8.64 -1.78 -11.93
CA GLY A 96 8.62 -0.34 -12.20
C GLY A 96 7.34 0.40 -11.76
N GLN A 97 6.29 -0.31 -11.36
CA GLN A 97 5.04 0.28 -10.88
C GLN A 97 5.22 0.88 -9.48
N ARG A 98 4.59 2.03 -9.22
CA ARG A 98 4.69 2.73 -7.94
C ARG A 98 3.42 3.48 -7.56
N LEU A 99 3.33 3.85 -6.28
CA LEU A 99 2.34 4.80 -5.77
C LEU A 99 2.68 6.24 -6.18
N PRO A 100 1.70 7.13 -6.33
CA PRO A 100 1.97 8.57 -6.40
C PRO A 100 2.57 9.09 -5.08
N ILE A 101 3.22 10.27 -5.11
CA ILE A 101 3.72 10.91 -3.90
C ILE A 101 2.53 11.31 -3.03
N HIS A 102 2.53 10.86 -1.77
CA HIS A 102 1.48 11.14 -0.81
C HIS A 102 2.02 11.16 0.63
N TYR A 103 1.22 11.65 1.56
CA TYR A 103 1.48 11.57 3.00
C TYR A 103 0.20 11.27 3.76
N HIS A 104 0.36 10.91 5.03
CA HIS A 104 -0.74 10.67 5.97
C HIS A 104 -0.66 11.67 7.14
N ILE A 105 -1.80 11.95 7.76
CA ILE A 105 -1.90 12.79 8.96
C ILE A 105 -2.04 11.92 10.22
N GLU A 106 -2.85 10.90 10.16
CA GLU A 106 -3.21 10.05 11.31
C GLU A 106 -2.37 8.77 11.37
N LYS A 107 -2.05 8.21 10.22
CA LYS A 107 -1.47 6.89 10.09
C LYS A 107 0.06 6.90 10.29
N THR A 108 0.53 6.05 11.19
CA THR A 108 1.91 5.54 11.18
C THR A 108 1.85 4.13 10.61
N GLU A 109 2.76 3.81 9.73
CA GLU A 109 2.83 2.50 9.07
C GLU A 109 4.27 1.99 8.95
N ASP A 110 4.42 0.68 9.01
CA ASP A 110 5.64 -0.02 8.61
C ASP A 110 5.40 -0.68 7.26
N ILE A 111 6.19 -0.32 6.24
CA ILE A 111 6.17 -0.94 4.91
C ILE A 111 7.34 -1.91 4.83
N ILE A 112 7.01 -3.18 4.60
CA ILE A 112 7.95 -4.31 4.72
C ILE A 112 8.09 -4.96 3.34
N ASN A 113 9.31 -5.14 2.84
CA ASN A 113 9.53 -5.95 1.64
C ASN A 113 9.34 -7.44 2.00
N ARG A 114 8.25 -8.05 1.53
CA ARG A 114 7.88 -9.44 1.80
C ARG A 114 8.41 -10.43 0.76
N GLY A 115 8.82 -9.95 -0.41
CA GLY A 115 9.39 -10.82 -1.42
C GLY A 115 9.45 -10.31 -2.84
N GLU A 116 10.01 -11.13 -3.69
CA GLU A 116 10.38 -10.93 -5.09
C GLU A 116 11.43 -9.80 -5.23
N GLY A 117 11.10 -8.71 -5.91
CA GLY A 117 12.04 -7.65 -6.21
C GLY A 117 12.44 -6.76 -5.04
N THR A 118 13.23 -5.76 -5.35
CA THR A 118 13.62 -4.70 -4.43
C THR A 118 12.55 -3.61 -4.40
N MET A 119 12.19 -3.13 -3.21
CA MET A 119 11.33 -1.96 -3.05
C MET A 119 12.19 -0.70 -3.23
N GLU A 120 11.80 0.17 -4.14
CA GLU A 120 12.33 1.51 -4.27
C GLU A 120 11.40 2.50 -3.60
N MET A 121 11.92 3.26 -2.64
CA MET A 121 11.19 4.25 -1.89
C MET A 121 11.88 5.61 -1.98
N ARG A 122 11.09 6.69 -1.99
CA ARG A 122 11.59 8.07 -1.99
C ARG A 122 10.82 8.87 -0.97
N PHE A 123 11.52 9.78 -0.27
CA PHE A 123 10.98 10.60 0.80
C PHE A 123 11.13 12.08 0.49
N TYR A 124 10.21 12.88 1.04
CA TYR A 124 10.25 14.33 0.98
C TYR A 124 9.61 14.91 2.24
N LEU A 125 10.09 16.05 2.69
CA LEU A 125 9.40 16.81 3.71
C LEU A 125 8.20 17.55 3.10
N LYS A 126 7.31 18.00 3.96
CA LYS A 126 6.21 18.90 3.60
C LYS A 126 6.58 20.31 4.05
N LYS A 127 6.47 21.30 3.15
CA LYS A 127 6.66 22.72 3.48
C LYS A 127 5.47 23.28 4.27
N GLU A 128 5.64 24.45 4.88
CA GLU A 128 4.59 25.13 5.64
C GLU A 128 3.36 25.46 4.78
N ASP A 129 3.57 25.77 3.51
CA ASP A 129 2.50 26.03 2.53
C ASP A 129 1.79 24.77 2.03
N GLY A 130 2.22 23.60 2.47
CA GLY A 130 1.65 22.31 2.09
C GLY A 130 2.32 21.64 0.89
N SER A 131 3.20 22.33 0.17
CA SER A 131 3.92 21.78 -0.98
C SER A 131 5.01 20.79 -0.57
N VAL A 132 5.49 20.00 -1.54
CA VAL A 132 6.61 19.08 -1.34
C VAL A 132 7.93 19.83 -1.29
N ASP A 133 8.78 19.50 -0.32
CA ASP A 133 10.15 19.98 -0.24
C ASP A 133 11.07 19.00 -1.00
N TYR A 134 11.60 19.44 -2.11
CA TYR A 134 12.51 18.66 -2.96
C TYR A 134 14.01 18.86 -2.64
N GLU A 135 14.35 19.59 -1.57
CA GLU A 135 15.73 19.99 -1.28
C GLU A 135 16.25 19.44 0.04
N SER A 136 15.41 19.41 1.08
CA SER A 136 15.83 19.07 2.44
C SER A 136 16.02 17.57 2.64
N ASP A 137 17.04 17.20 3.42
CA ASP A 137 17.25 15.83 3.87
C ASP A 137 16.09 15.34 4.74
N VAL A 138 15.75 14.06 4.60
CA VAL A 138 14.65 13.41 5.33
C VAL A 138 15.20 12.32 6.23
N THR A 139 14.90 12.39 7.51
CA THR A 139 15.15 11.29 8.45
C THR A 139 14.02 10.27 8.34
N TYR A 140 14.39 9.00 8.12
CA TYR A 140 13.48 7.86 8.12
C TYR A 140 14.03 6.75 9.01
N TYR A 141 13.23 5.72 9.29
CA TYR A 141 13.66 4.57 10.10
C TYR A 141 13.58 3.30 9.29
N SER A 142 14.72 2.61 9.13
CA SER A 142 14.76 1.27 8.56
C SER A 142 15.01 0.27 9.68
N ASP A 143 14.08 -0.67 9.87
CA ASP A 143 14.12 -1.70 10.92
C ASP A 143 14.40 -1.13 12.33
N GLY A 144 13.85 0.08 12.60
CA GLY A 144 14.05 0.82 13.86
C GLY A 144 15.34 1.64 13.93
N ILE A 145 16.20 1.59 12.93
CA ILE A 145 17.46 2.34 12.87
C ILE A 145 17.23 3.66 12.12
N PRO A 146 17.60 4.84 12.71
CA PRO A 146 17.48 6.11 12.02
C PRO A 146 18.47 6.19 10.85
N CYS A 147 17.96 6.60 9.70
CA CYS A 147 18.70 6.81 8.47
C CYS A 147 18.36 8.19 7.90
N VAL A 148 19.19 8.68 6.99
CA VAL A 148 18.95 9.97 6.30
C VAL A 148 19.03 9.73 4.80
N ALA A 149 18.08 10.29 4.05
CA ALA A 149 18.08 10.35 2.60
C ALA A 149 17.90 11.78 2.13
N LYS A 150 18.49 12.14 1.01
CA LYS A 150 18.16 13.40 0.33
C LYS A 150 16.75 13.32 -0.27
N ALA A 151 16.08 14.47 -0.34
CA ALA A 151 14.75 14.53 -0.95
C ALA A 151 14.77 13.89 -2.35
N GLY A 152 13.90 12.90 -2.56
CA GLY A 152 13.74 12.19 -3.83
C GLY A 152 14.86 11.22 -4.21
N GLU A 153 15.90 11.08 -3.41
CA GLU A 153 16.92 10.05 -3.62
C GLU A 153 16.31 8.65 -3.40
N PRO A 154 16.54 7.69 -4.32
CA PRO A 154 16.00 6.36 -4.16
C PRO A 154 16.66 5.61 -2.99
N VAL A 155 15.86 5.12 -2.08
CA VAL A 155 16.23 4.21 -1.00
C VAL A 155 15.76 2.81 -1.38
N TYR A 156 16.66 1.84 -1.35
CA TYR A 156 16.37 0.47 -1.75
C TYR A 156 16.22 -0.43 -0.52
N ILE A 157 15.03 -1.01 -0.40
CA ILE A 157 14.67 -1.89 0.71
C ILE A 157 14.60 -3.32 0.19
N THR A 158 15.53 -4.14 0.63
CA THR A 158 15.61 -5.54 0.22
C THR A 158 14.69 -6.43 1.05
N ARG A 159 14.48 -7.65 0.59
CA ARG A 159 13.56 -8.61 1.21
C ARG A 159 13.83 -8.80 2.71
N GLY A 160 12.79 -8.71 3.51
CA GLY A 160 12.80 -8.85 4.96
C GLY A 160 12.91 -7.51 5.71
N ASN A 161 13.50 -6.49 5.09
CA ASN A 161 13.67 -5.19 5.72
C ASN A 161 12.39 -4.33 5.59
N SER A 162 12.30 -3.34 6.45
CA SER A 162 11.14 -2.45 6.54
C SER A 162 11.53 -0.97 6.65
N VAL A 163 10.55 -0.12 6.37
CA VAL A 163 10.63 1.32 6.63
C VAL A 163 9.40 1.73 7.42
N ARG A 164 9.63 2.48 8.50
CA ARG A 164 8.56 3.16 9.22
C ARG A 164 8.31 4.53 8.63
N LEU A 165 7.07 4.75 8.23
CA LEU A 165 6.54 6.03 7.78
C LEU A 165 5.75 6.67 8.91
N VAL A 166 6.10 7.91 9.22
CA VAL A 166 5.41 8.71 10.25
C VAL A 166 4.54 9.77 9.57
N PRO A 167 3.52 10.31 10.25
CA PRO A 167 2.70 11.39 9.72
C PRO A 167 3.51 12.55 9.13
N TYR A 168 2.94 13.18 8.10
CA TYR A 168 3.48 14.36 7.40
C TYR A 168 4.76 14.15 6.57
N VAL A 169 5.27 12.92 6.45
CA VAL A 169 6.37 12.62 5.53
C VAL A 169 5.79 12.21 4.17
N ASN A 170 6.04 13.04 3.15
CA ASN A 170 5.70 12.68 1.78
C ASN A 170 6.57 11.52 1.31
N HIS A 171 5.96 10.53 0.70
CA HIS A 171 6.67 9.36 0.20
C HIS A 171 6.02 8.77 -1.04
N THR A 172 6.79 8.03 -1.79
CA THR A 172 6.36 7.14 -2.88
C THR A 172 7.18 5.87 -2.80
N PHE A 173 6.58 4.74 -3.11
CA PHE A 173 7.31 3.48 -3.23
C PHE A 173 6.67 2.56 -4.26
N GLY A 174 7.45 1.57 -4.68
CA GLY A 174 7.02 0.56 -5.64
C GLY A 174 8.13 -0.42 -5.96
N ALA A 175 7.93 -1.21 -7.01
CA ALA A 175 8.91 -2.18 -7.47
C ALA A 175 10.02 -1.49 -8.26
N LYS A 176 11.28 -1.72 -7.87
CA LYS A 176 12.43 -1.22 -8.62
C LYS A 176 12.46 -1.82 -10.03
N MET A 177 12.67 -0.96 -11.03
CA MET A 177 12.84 -1.39 -12.41
C MET A 177 14.08 -2.31 -12.54
N GLY A 178 13.94 -3.42 -13.25
CA GLY A 178 15.00 -4.40 -13.50
C GLY A 178 15.12 -5.51 -12.45
N ASP A 179 14.36 -5.45 -11.35
CA ASP A 179 14.41 -6.44 -10.25
C ASP A 179 13.13 -7.30 -10.16
N GLY A 180 12.20 -7.17 -11.11
CA GLY A 180 10.93 -7.90 -11.13
C GLY A 180 9.84 -7.28 -10.23
N PRO A 181 8.73 -8.01 -10.03
CA PRO A 181 7.61 -7.55 -9.22
C PRO A 181 7.96 -7.46 -7.74
N LEU A 182 7.16 -6.72 -6.97
CA LEU A 182 7.33 -6.56 -5.51
C LEU A 182 6.09 -7.05 -4.77
N ILE A 183 6.32 -7.76 -3.68
CA ILE A 183 5.32 -8.02 -2.64
C ILE A 183 5.73 -7.21 -1.40
N ALA A 184 4.95 -6.20 -1.05
CA ALA A 184 5.12 -5.41 0.16
C ALA A 184 4.00 -5.69 1.16
N GLY A 185 4.33 -5.70 2.44
CA GLY A 185 3.36 -5.74 3.53
C GLY A 185 3.26 -4.38 4.18
N GLU A 186 2.05 -3.96 4.53
CA GLU A 186 1.79 -2.80 5.38
C GLU A 186 1.24 -3.28 6.72
N VAL A 187 1.83 -2.80 7.81
CA VAL A 187 1.26 -2.90 9.16
C VAL A 187 1.14 -1.48 9.69
N SER A 188 -0.08 -1.07 10.03
CA SER A 188 -0.33 0.32 10.39
C SER A 188 -1.37 0.47 11.50
N LYS A 189 -1.53 1.69 12.02
CA LYS A 189 -2.72 2.05 12.77
C LYS A 189 -3.96 1.81 11.92
N VAL A 190 -5.11 1.64 12.59
CA VAL A 190 -6.42 1.69 11.93
C VAL A 190 -6.51 2.94 11.07
N ASN A 191 -6.89 2.78 9.81
CA ASN A 191 -6.96 3.88 8.85
C ASN A 191 -8.17 3.76 7.94
N ASP A 192 -8.45 4.86 7.26
CA ASP A 192 -9.42 4.95 6.17
C ASP A 192 -8.71 5.60 4.98
N ASP A 193 -8.40 4.81 3.97
CA ASP A 193 -7.63 5.26 2.80
C ASP A 193 -8.35 6.36 1.99
N ASN A 194 -9.67 6.54 2.19
CA ASN A 194 -10.42 7.62 1.55
C ASN A 194 -10.26 8.96 2.26
N THR A 195 -9.79 8.98 3.52
CA THR A 195 -9.75 10.21 4.33
C THR A 195 -8.35 10.58 4.82
N ASP A 196 -7.37 9.68 4.74
CA ASP A 196 -6.00 9.90 5.24
C ASP A 196 -4.90 9.69 4.18
N ASN A 197 -5.25 9.74 2.89
CA ASN A 197 -4.29 9.80 1.79
C ASN A 197 -4.30 11.20 1.17
N TYR A 198 -3.21 11.95 1.34
CA TYR A 198 -3.03 13.30 0.81
C TYR A 198 -1.98 13.27 -0.30
N PHE A 199 -2.43 13.35 -1.55
CA PHE A 199 -1.56 13.29 -2.71
C PHE A 199 -0.91 14.65 -3.00
N ALA A 200 0.39 14.62 -3.33
CA ALA A 200 1.16 15.84 -3.63
C ALA A 200 0.73 16.50 -4.95
N GLU A 201 0.24 15.70 -5.91
CA GLU A 201 -0.32 16.16 -7.17
C GLU A 201 -1.77 15.69 -7.27
N PRO A 202 -2.65 16.43 -7.96
CA PRO A 202 -4.01 15.98 -8.17
C PRO A 202 -4.02 14.60 -8.85
N THR A 203 -4.59 13.62 -8.18
CA THR A 203 -5.01 12.38 -8.82
C THR A 203 -6.34 12.68 -9.52
N ALA A 204 -6.41 12.40 -10.82
CA ALA A 204 -7.55 12.78 -11.67
C ALA A 204 -8.85 12.06 -11.27
#